data_142f96b720503fd4b4879adedead7b5a
#
_entry.id   142f96b720503fd4b4879adedead7b5a
#
_cell.length_a   1.000
_cell.length_b   1.000
_cell.length_c   1.000
_cell.angle_alpha   90.00
_cell.angle_beta   90.00
_cell.angle_gamma   90.00
#
_symmetry.space_group_name_H-M   'P 1'
#
loop_
_entity.id
_entity.type
_entity.pdbx_description
1 polymer ?
#
loop_
_entity_poly.entity_id
_entity_poly.type
_entity_poly.pdbx_seq_one_letter_code
_entity_poly.pdbx_strand_id
1 'polypeptide(L)'
;MIKALINNQWESIPKEILQLGAETFAYETGLYETFRTLDYRPVFLEPHLDRLFKSAQITGLKIQYTRFEILEMIELVISEFPDPNQRVRILAVPEKLIVYTTSLDLDNSIYEGVSTITVKGIRETPDMKTTNYNVCLDAWTKAEKMGCFEAILTDEDGHVFEGSRSNIFWVKNGEIFTRKGDVLPGITRQTLITNSPVTVSFGKLNQNEFESLDELFLTNSGSGVVPIIKVNSAPIGDGNPGPITQQLKTLYKEWLKNEI
;
A
#
# COMPACT_ATOMS: atom_id res chain seq x y z
N MET A 1 2.81 -7.37 22.46
CA MET A 1 4.06 -7.97 21.93
C MET A 1 3.76 -8.62 20.60
N ILE A 2 4.66 -8.49 19.62
CA ILE A 2 4.62 -9.19 18.32
C ILE A 2 5.80 -10.14 18.29
N LYS A 3 5.55 -11.39 17.91
CA LYS A 3 6.59 -12.39 17.64
C LYS A 3 7.15 -12.11 16.25
N ALA A 4 8.46 -11.89 16.16
CA ALA A 4 9.14 -11.55 14.92
C ALA A 4 10.44 -12.33 14.77
N LEU A 5 10.87 -12.57 13.54
CA LEU A 5 12.23 -13.01 13.24
C LEU A 5 13.11 -11.78 13.02
N ILE A 6 14.10 -11.61 13.88
CA ILE A 6 15.15 -10.61 13.73
C ILE A 6 16.45 -11.31 13.44
N ASN A 7 17.02 -11.07 12.26
CA ASN A 7 18.22 -11.77 11.84
C ASN A 7 18.10 -13.30 12.00
N ASN A 8 16.96 -13.85 11.60
CA ASN A 8 16.64 -15.27 11.69
C ASN A 8 16.57 -15.84 13.13
N GLN A 9 16.38 -14.99 14.14
CA GLN A 9 16.15 -15.41 15.53
C GLN A 9 14.79 -14.90 16.00
N TRP A 10 14.04 -15.77 16.71
CA TRP A 10 12.75 -15.38 17.26
C TRP A 10 12.89 -14.43 18.43
N GLU A 11 12.25 -13.28 18.32
CA GLU A 11 12.16 -12.29 19.39
C GLU A 11 10.71 -11.83 19.61
N SER A 12 10.40 -11.36 20.83
CA SER A 12 9.13 -10.73 21.15
C SER A 12 9.34 -9.24 21.29
N ILE A 13 8.73 -8.46 20.40
CA ILE A 13 8.94 -7.02 20.29
C ILE A 13 7.66 -6.27 20.68
N PRO A 14 7.74 -5.14 21.39
CA PRO A 14 6.62 -4.25 21.58
C PRO A 14 6.05 -3.80 20.22
N LYS A 15 4.71 -3.82 20.08
CA LYS A 15 4.03 -3.43 18.82
C LYS A 15 4.40 -2.00 18.40
N GLU A 16 4.59 -1.15 19.35
CA GLU A 16 4.90 0.27 19.19
C GLU A 16 6.24 0.48 18.45
N ILE A 17 7.22 -0.39 18.70
CA ILE A 17 8.54 -0.36 18.03
C ILE A 17 8.43 -0.67 16.54
N LEU A 18 7.43 -1.46 16.14
CA LEU A 18 7.22 -1.89 14.76
C LEU A 18 6.26 -0.97 13.97
N GLN A 19 5.79 0.11 14.58
CA GLN A 19 5.00 1.11 13.88
C GLN A 19 5.89 1.99 13.00
N LEU A 20 5.49 2.15 11.73
CA LEU A 20 6.17 3.10 10.85
C LEU A 20 6.05 4.52 11.43
N GLY A 21 7.16 5.24 11.43
CA GLY A 21 7.23 6.57 12.04
C GLY A 21 7.53 6.59 13.54
N ALA A 22 7.66 5.43 14.21
CA ALA A 22 8.21 5.39 15.55
C ALA A 22 9.69 5.79 15.54
N GLU A 23 10.17 6.41 16.62
CA GLU A 23 11.58 6.85 16.73
C GLU A 23 12.58 5.72 16.50
N THR A 24 12.20 4.48 16.81
CA THR A 24 12.97 3.27 16.57
C THR A 24 13.07 2.87 15.10
N PHE A 25 12.23 3.44 14.24
CA PHE A 25 12.28 3.30 12.77
C PHE A 25 12.82 4.55 12.08
N ALA A 26 13.37 5.50 12.79
CA ALA A 26 14.10 6.65 12.26
C ALA A 26 15.45 6.24 11.64
N TYR A 27 15.48 5.11 10.91
CA TYR A 27 16.59 4.76 10.06
C TYR A 27 16.41 5.46 8.73
N GLU A 28 17.26 6.42 8.43
CA GLU A 28 17.20 7.23 7.21
C GLU A 28 17.25 6.38 5.93
N THR A 29 17.78 5.17 5.99
CA THR A 29 18.01 4.29 4.83
C THR A 29 17.31 2.96 4.90
N GLY A 30 16.33 2.78 5.76
CA GLY A 30 15.56 1.53 5.89
C GLY A 30 14.57 1.36 4.74
N LEU A 31 14.31 0.11 4.39
CA LEU A 31 13.30 -0.31 3.41
C LEU A 31 12.29 -1.23 4.06
N TYR A 32 11.06 -1.22 3.58
CA TYR A 32 10.07 -2.18 4.06
C TYR A 32 9.17 -2.68 2.94
N GLU A 33 8.66 -3.88 3.12
CA GLU A 33 7.60 -4.45 2.31
C GLU A 33 6.41 -4.84 3.18
N THR A 34 5.24 -4.82 2.56
CA THR A 34 4.01 -5.26 3.20
C THR A 34 3.15 -5.95 2.17
N PHE A 35 2.83 -7.20 2.42
CA PHE A 35 1.90 -7.99 1.62
C PHE A 35 0.94 -8.75 2.53
N ARG A 36 -0.02 -9.42 1.93
CA ARG A 36 -1.00 -10.24 2.66
C ARG A 36 -0.84 -11.71 2.33
N THR A 37 -1.38 -12.55 3.20
CA THR A 37 -1.67 -13.94 2.85
C THR A 37 -3.15 -14.10 2.49
N LEU A 38 -3.45 -15.18 1.77
CA LEU A 38 -4.75 -15.78 1.58
C LEU A 38 -4.59 -17.25 1.88
N ASP A 39 -5.30 -17.77 2.87
CA ASP A 39 -5.19 -19.16 3.32
C ASP A 39 -3.73 -19.60 3.60
N TYR A 40 -3.00 -18.81 4.39
CA TYR A 40 -1.57 -18.98 4.72
C TYR A 40 -0.60 -18.83 3.53
N ARG A 41 -1.07 -18.58 2.32
CA ARG A 41 -0.21 -18.42 1.14
C ARG A 41 0.05 -16.94 0.89
N PRO A 42 1.31 -16.51 0.79
CA PRO A 42 1.63 -15.12 0.47
C PRO A 42 1.20 -14.78 -0.97
N VAL A 43 0.59 -13.62 -1.15
CA VAL A 43 0.07 -13.18 -2.44
C VAL A 43 1.02 -12.18 -3.07
N PHE A 44 1.33 -12.33 -4.36
CA PHE A 44 2.26 -11.49 -5.12
C PHE A 44 3.64 -11.35 -4.46
N LEU A 45 4.14 -12.42 -3.83
CA LEU A 45 5.37 -12.39 -3.03
C LEU A 45 6.59 -11.99 -3.87
N GLU A 46 6.74 -12.60 -5.06
CA GLU A 46 7.88 -12.36 -5.93
C GLU A 46 8.03 -10.88 -6.33
N PRO A 47 6.98 -10.17 -6.80
CA PRO A 47 7.05 -8.74 -7.07
C PRO A 47 7.41 -7.88 -5.85
N HIS A 48 6.98 -8.28 -4.64
CA HIS A 48 7.37 -7.58 -3.41
C HIS A 48 8.87 -7.73 -3.12
N LEU A 49 9.40 -8.93 -3.25
CA LEU A 49 10.83 -9.19 -3.07
C LEU A 49 11.67 -8.50 -4.17
N ASP A 50 11.22 -8.52 -5.43
CA ASP A 50 11.88 -7.80 -6.52
C ASP A 50 12.01 -6.32 -6.21
N ARG A 51 10.94 -5.69 -5.72
CA ARG A 51 10.97 -4.28 -5.33
C ARG A 51 11.89 -4.03 -4.14
N LEU A 52 11.89 -4.89 -3.13
CA LEU A 52 12.79 -4.79 -1.97
C LEU A 52 14.26 -4.82 -2.41
N PHE A 53 14.67 -5.83 -3.18
CA PHE A 53 16.05 -5.97 -3.61
C PHE A 53 16.48 -4.87 -4.59
N LYS A 54 15.59 -4.46 -5.50
CA LYS A 54 15.84 -3.32 -6.40
C LYS A 54 16.06 -2.03 -5.60
N SER A 55 15.21 -1.77 -4.61
CA SER A 55 15.33 -0.59 -3.74
C SER A 55 16.61 -0.65 -2.91
N ALA A 56 16.98 -1.82 -2.39
CA ALA A 56 18.22 -2.04 -1.65
C ALA A 56 19.45 -1.73 -2.51
N GLN A 57 19.45 -2.15 -3.77
CA GLN A 57 20.52 -1.84 -4.73
C GLN A 57 20.64 -0.33 -4.98
N ILE A 58 19.51 0.38 -5.15
CA ILE A 58 19.50 1.82 -5.42
C ILE A 58 19.99 2.62 -4.20
N THR A 59 19.54 2.24 -2.99
CA THR A 59 19.91 2.94 -1.75
C THR A 59 21.27 2.55 -1.20
N GLY A 60 21.89 1.47 -1.74
CA GLY A 60 23.13 0.91 -1.19
C GLY A 60 22.94 0.16 0.14
N LEU A 61 21.69 -0.10 0.55
CA LEU A 61 21.40 -0.88 1.75
C LEU A 61 21.80 -2.33 1.54
N LYS A 62 22.70 -2.84 2.37
CA LYS A 62 23.11 -4.25 2.30
C LYS A 62 22.09 -5.11 3.06
N ILE A 63 21.35 -5.93 2.34
CA ILE A 63 20.57 -7.02 2.91
C ILE A 63 21.50 -8.22 3.03
N GLN A 64 21.76 -8.68 4.26
CA GLN A 64 22.72 -9.75 4.54
C GLN A 64 22.20 -11.16 4.19
N TYR A 65 20.94 -11.26 3.82
CA TYR A 65 20.23 -12.50 3.54
C TYR A 65 19.94 -12.64 2.04
N THR A 66 20.10 -13.85 1.55
CA THR A 66 19.68 -14.21 0.20
C THR A 66 18.15 -14.20 0.08
N ARG A 67 17.66 -14.13 -1.15
CA ARG A 67 16.22 -14.23 -1.40
C ARG A 67 15.63 -15.53 -0.81
N PHE A 68 16.36 -16.64 -0.93
CA PHE A 68 15.93 -17.93 -0.39
C PHE A 68 15.78 -17.90 1.12
N GLU A 69 16.76 -17.38 1.84
CA GLU A 69 16.69 -17.25 3.32
C GLU A 69 15.54 -16.34 3.77
N ILE A 70 15.24 -15.28 3.00
CA ILE A 70 14.08 -14.42 3.29
C ILE A 70 12.76 -15.17 3.06
N LEU A 71 12.68 -16.00 2.01
CA LEU A 71 11.52 -16.85 1.77
C LEU A 71 11.28 -17.82 2.94
N GLU A 72 12.33 -18.48 3.42
CA GLU A 72 12.25 -19.36 4.60
C GLU A 72 11.76 -18.61 5.86
N MET A 73 12.26 -17.39 6.11
CA MET A 73 11.78 -16.57 7.23
C MET A 73 10.30 -16.19 7.08
N ILE A 74 9.85 -15.88 5.86
CA ILE A 74 8.45 -15.57 5.57
C ILE A 74 7.56 -16.78 5.85
N GLU A 75 7.94 -17.96 5.37
CA GLU A 75 7.21 -19.21 5.61
C GLU A 75 7.12 -19.53 7.11
N LEU A 76 8.21 -19.35 7.85
CA LEU A 76 8.23 -19.55 9.29
C LEU A 76 7.28 -18.59 10.03
N VAL A 77 7.29 -17.30 9.75
CA VAL A 77 6.40 -16.36 10.45
C VAL A 77 4.93 -16.58 10.09
N ILE A 78 4.64 -17.00 8.85
CA ILE A 78 3.29 -17.31 8.41
C ILE A 78 2.77 -18.58 9.11
N SER A 79 3.58 -19.64 9.16
CA SER A 79 3.18 -20.92 9.75
C SER A 79 2.96 -20.86 11.26
N GLU A 80 3.70 -19.99 11.95
CA GLU A 80 3.61 -19.80 13.40
C GLU A 80 2.45 -18.88 13.85
N PHE A 81 1.78 -18.23 12.91
CA PHE A 81 0.67 -17.32 13.21
C PHE A 81 -0.68 -17.99 12.93
N PRO A 82 -1.65 -17.93 13.86
CA PRO A 82 -2.86 -18.75 13.76
C PRO A 82 -3.89 -18.30 12.73
N ASP A 83 -3.80 -17.06 12.22
CA ASP A 83 -4.76 -16.49 11.30
C ASP A 83 -4.35 -16.82 9.85
N PRO A 84 -5.24 -17.39 9.01
CA PRO A 84 -4.95 -17.69 7.61
C PRO A 84 -4.77 -16.42 6.75
N ASN A 85 -5.38 -15.30 7.15
CA ASN A 85 -5.31 -14.02 6.46
C ASN A 85 -4.45 -13.04 7.26
N GLN A 86 -3.22 -12.95 6.86
CA GLN A 86 -2.20 -12.21 7.59
C GLN A 86 -1.73 -10.97 6.82
N ARG A 87 -1.25 -10.00 7.56
CA ARG A 87 -0.41 -8.93 7.03
C ARG A 87 1.03 -9.23 7.38
N VAL A 88 1.81 -9.61 6.38
CA VAL A 88 3.24 -9.89 6.52
C VAL A 88 4.02 -8.61 6.24
N ARG A 89 5.03 -8.35 7.06
CA ARG A 89 5.93 -7.22 6.86
C ARG A 89 7.38 -7.68 6.92
N ILE A 90 8.16 -7.19 5.96
CA ILE A 90 9.61 -7.27 5.94
C ILE A 90 10.13 -5.87 6.17
N LEU A 91 11.07 -5.73 7.08
CA LEU A 91 11.75 -4.48 7.37
C LEU A 91 13.27 -4.72 7.29
N ALA A 92 13.90 -4.09 6.34
CA ALA A 92 15.35 -4.10 6.17
C ALA A 92 15.92 -2.75 6.59
N VAL A 93 16.70 -2.74 7.65
CA VAL A 93 17.42 -1.57 8.17
C VAL A 93 18.91 -1.92 8.27
N PRO A 94 19.81 -0.96 8.47
CA PRO A 94 21.23 -1.27 8.62
C PRO A 94 21.44 -2.39 9.64
N GLU A 95 22.14 -3.45 9.22
CA GLU A 95 22.50 -4.63 10.02
C GLU A 95 21.34 -5.49 10.53
N LYS A 96 20.09 -5.17 10.22
CA LYS A 96 18.94 -5.95 10.68
C LYS A 96 17.93 -6.21 9.56
N LEU A 97 17.47 -7.46 9.51
CA LEU A 97 16.27 -7.86 8.77
C LEU A 97 15.23 -8.34 9.78
N ILE A 98 14.05 -7.76 9.73
CA ILE A 98 12.94 -8.09 10.63
C ILE A 98 11.78 -8.59 9.77
N VAL A 99 11.31 -9.80 10.04
CA VAL A 99 10.13 -10.37 9.37
C VAL A 99 9.10 -10.72 10.42
N TYR A 100 7.88 -10.24 10.23
CA TYR A 100 6.79 -10.51 11.17
C TYR A 100 5.43 -10.46 10.49
N THR A 101 4.44 -10.98 11.20
CA THR A 101 3.07 -11.00 10.75
C THR A 101 2.09 -10.55 11.83
N THR A 102 0.96 -10.05 11.39
CA THR A 102 -0.19 -9.67 12.23
C THR A 102 -1.48 -10.08 11.53
N SER A 103 -2.58 -10.18 12.26
CA SER A 103 -3.90 -10.34 11.64
C SER A 103 -4.17 -9.27 10.59
N LEU A 104 -4.78 -9.66 9.50
CA LEU A 104 -5.30 -8.75 8.49
C LEU A 104 -6.80 -8.59 8.69
N ASP A 105 -7.17 -7.78 9.67
CA ASP A 105 -8.56 -7.43 9.92
C ASP A 105 -8.99 -6.33 8.94
N LEU A 106 -9.85 -6.68 7.99
CA LEU A 106 -10.43 -5.75 7.04
C LEU A 106 -11.90 -5.55 7.39
N ASP A 107 -12.27 -4.32 7.70
CA ASP A 107 -13.66 -3.95 7.75
C ASP A 107 -14.24 -3.93 6.33
N ASN A 108 -15.21 -4.80 6.08
CA ASN A 108 -15.85 -4.91 4.77
C ASN A 108 -16.61 -3.63 4.37
N SER A 109 -16.96 -2.77 5.32
CA SER A 109 -17.61 -1.49 5.04
C SER A 109 -16.77 -0.56 4.16
N ILE A 110 -15.44 -0.71 4.14
CA ILE A 110 -14.56 0.07 3.25
C ILE A 110 -14.88 -0.14 1.76
N TYR A 111 -15.47 -1.28 1.42
CA TYR A 111 -15.83 -1.61 0.04
C TYR A 111 -17.18 -1.04 -0.41
N GLU A 112 -17.93 -0.47 0.53
CA GLU A 112 -19.13 0.33 0.25
C GLU A 112 -18.80 1.80 -0.04
N GLY A 113 -17.49 2.14 0.03
CA GLY A 113 -16.95 3.45 -0.28
C GLY A 113 -16.43 4.20 0.94
N VAL A 114 -15.27 4.80 0.76
CA VAL A 114 -14.59 5.53 1.82
C VAL A 114 -14.54 7.03 1.57
N SER A 115 -14.42 7.80 2.65
CA SER A 115 -14.11 9.22 2.61
C SER A 115 -12.61 9.44 2.74
N THR A 116 -12.09 10.44 2.03
CA THR A 116 -10.68 10.85 2.05
C THR A 116 -10.57 12.37 2.20
N ILE A 117 -9.37 12.82 2.53
CA ILE A 117 -9.00 14.25 2.48
C ILE A 117 -7.80 14.45 1.58
N THR A 118 -7.60 15.64 1.06
CA THR A 118 -6.33 16.04 0.45
C THR A 118 -5.41 16.63 1.51
N VAL A 119 -4.13 16.30 1.41
CA VAL A 119 -3.08 16.85 2.27
C VAL A 119 -1.87 17.21 1.41
N LYS A 120 -1.37 18.44 1.56
CA LYS A 120 -0.14 18.85 0.91
C LYS A 120 1.05 18.06 1.45
N GLY A 121 1.79 17.46 0.56
CA GLY A 121 2.99 16.68 0.85
C GLY A 121 3.35 15.78 -0.32
N ILE A 122 4.64 15.66 -0.58
CA ILE A 122 5.22 14.79 -1.60
C ILE A 122 6.28 13.95 -0.94
N ARG A 123 6.36 12.67 -1.30
CA ARG A 123 7.45 11.82 -0.83
C ARG A 123 8.75 12.19 -1.54
N GLU A 124 9.84 12.25 -0.79
CA GLU A 124 11.17 12.56 -1.34
C GLU A 124 11.68 11.48 -2.30
N THR A 125 11.38 10.23 -2.00
CA THR A 125 11.79 9.06 -2.79
C THR A 125 10.58 8.21 -3.15
N PRO A 126 9.69 8.71 -4.03
CA PRO A 126 8.41 8.05 -4.29
C PRO A 126 8.55 6.66 -4.91
N ASP A 127 9.62 6.43 -5.69
CA ASP A 127 9.86 5.14 -6.37
C ASP A 127 10.28 4.02 -5.40
N MET A 128 10.59 4.34 -4.15
CA MET A 128 11.07 3.38 -3.15
C MET A 128 10.16 3.35 -1.92
N LYS A 129 10.06 2.17 -1.33
CA LYS A 129 9.30 1.95 -0.09
C LYS A 129 10.22 2.05 1.12
N THR A 130 10.61 3.31 1.44
CA THR A 130 11.58 3.62 2.51
C THR A 130 10.89 3.82 3.87
N THR A 131 11.66 3.66 4.94
CA THR A 131 11.23 3.95 6.32
C THR A 131 11.10 5.45 6.60
N ASN A 132 11.60 6.33 5.73
CA ASN A 132 11.29 7.77 5.77
C ASN A 132 9.81 7.97 5.38
N TYR A 133 8.94 7.85 6.37
CA TYR A 133 7.50 7.78 6.21
C TYR A 133 6.76 8.99 6.78
N ASN A 134 7.47 10.00 7.25
CA ASN A 134 6.90 11.11 8.02
C ASN A 134 5.78 11.84 7.29
N VAL A 135 5.98 12.20 6.02
CA VAL A 135 4.96 12.89 5.21
C VAL A 135 3.68 12.04 5.11
N CYS A 136 3.83 10.74 4.87
CA CYS A 136 2.69 9.83 4.77
C CYS A 136 2.00 9.64 6.14
N LEU A 137 2.78 9.50 7.21
CA LEU A 137 2.26 9.32 8.56
C LEU A 137 1.48 10.55 9.03
N ASP A 138 2.03 11.74 8.81
CA ASP A 138 1.38 13.01 9.16
C ASP A 138 0.07 13.19 8.38
N ALA A 139 0.10 12.88 7.09
CA ALA A 139 -1.09 12.94 6.24
C ALA A 139 -2.17 11.95 6.69
N TRP A 140 -1.78 10.69 6.94
CA TRP A 140 -2.70 9.67 7.44
C TRP A 140 -3.28 10.03 8.81
N THR A 141 -2.45 10.50 9.74
CA THR A 141 -2.91 10.93 11.06
C THR A 141 -3.94 12.07 10.98
N LYS A 142 -3.79 12.99 10.02
CA LYS A 142 -4.79 14.04 9.76
C LYS A 142 -6.09 13.44 9.26
N ALA A 143 -6.02 12.49 8.31
CA ALA A 143 -7.20 11.82 7.79
C ALA A 143 -7.95 11.06 8.87
N GLU A 144 -7.24 10.29 9.70
CA GLU A 144 -7.81 9.51 10.81
C GLU A 144 -8.53 10.41 11.83
N LYS A 145 -7.90 11.56 12.22
CA LYS A 145 -8.54 12.55 13.11
C LYS A 145 -9.82 13.14 12.55
N MET A 146 -9.97 13.16 11.23
CA MET A 146 -11.19 13.62 10.55
C MET A 146 -12.18 12.48 10.23
N GLY A 147 -11.93 11.25 10.72
CA GLY A 147 -12.75 10.09 10.43
C GLY A 147 -12.67 9.62 8.97
N CYS A 148 -11.60 9.98 8.26
CA CYS A 148 -11.37 9.58 6.89
C CYS A 148 -10.43 8.36 6.81
N PHE A 149 -10.66 7.53 5.82
CA PHE A 149 -9.90 6.28 5.61
C PHE A 149 -8.47 6.52 5.14
N GLU A 150 -8.27 7.56 4.31
CA GLU A 150 -6.99 7.82 3.65
C GLU A 150 -6.79 9.32 3.41
N ALA A 151 -5.53 9.74 3.30
CA ALA A 151 -5.15 11.06 2.82
C ALA A 151 -4.58 10.96 1.41
N ILE A 152 -5.07 11.79 0.50
CA ILE A 152 -4.54 11.95 -0.86
C ILE A 152 -3.46 13.04 -0.82
N LEU A 153 -2.24 12.70 -1.21
CA LEU A 153 -1.10 13.62 -1.25
C LEU A 153 -1.15 14.50 -2.49
N THR A 154 -0.97 15.80 -2.31
CA THR A 154 -0.93 16.79 -3.39
C THR A 154 0.28 17.70 -3.26
N ASP A 155 0.72 18.31 -4.38
CA ASP A 155 1.67 19.40 -4.35
C ASP A 155 1.00 20.76 -4.00
N GLU A 156 1.77 21.84 -4.05
CA GLU A 156 1.28 23.20 -3.77
C GLU A 156 0.25 23.66 -4.80
N ASP A 157 0.32 23.17 -6.04
CA ASP A 157 -0.59 23.49 -7.14
C ASP A 157 -1.83 22.60 -7.17
N GLY A 158 -1.96 21.66 -6.24
CA GLY A 158 -3.07 20.74 -6.10
C GLY A 158 -3.03 19.53 -7.03
N HIS A 159 -1.89 19.24 -7.68
CA HIS A 159 -1.75 18.01 -8.43
C HIS A 159 -1.72 16.79 -7.49
N VAL A 160 -2.52 15.81 -7.84
CA VAL A 160 -2.63 14.54 -7.08
C VAL A 160 -1.47 13.61 -7.39
N PHE A 161 -0.88 13.01 -6.37
CA PHE A 161 0.18 12.02 -6.49
C PHE A 161 -0.33 10.63 -6.12
N GLU A 162 -0.42 10.33 -4.86
CA GLU A 162 -0.80 9.02 -4.32
C GLU A 162 -1.54 9.19 -2.98
N GLY A 163 -2.07 8.13 -2.43
CA GLY A 163 -2.52 8.13 -1.05
C GLY A 163 -1.33 7.99 -0.08
N SER A 164 -1.51 8.33 1.19
CA SER A 164 -0.45 8.18 2.20
C SER A 164 0.00 6.72 2.34
N ARG A 165 -0.84 5.75 1.98
CA ARG A 165 -0.58 4.29 2.05
C ARG A 165 -1.05 3.54 0.81
N SER A 166 -1.38 4.24 -0.27
CA SER A 166 -2.05 3.67 -1.44
C SER A 166 -1.69 4.41 -2.72
N ASN A 167 -1.97 3.81 -3.88
CA ASN A 167 -1.97 4.53 -5.14
C ASN A 167 -3.39 4.95 -5.52
N ILE A 168 -3.52 6.01 -6.30
CA ILE A 168 -4.80 6.58 -6.73
C ILE A 168 -5.06 6.26 -8.21
N PHE A 169 -6.30 5.90 -8.48
CA PHE A 169 -6.87 5.74 -9.81
C PHE A 169 -8.14 6.57 -9.92
N TRP A 170 -8.43 7.05 -11.11
CA TRP A 170 -9.69 7.74 -11.39
C TRP A 170 -10.28 7.31 -12.70
N VAL A 171 -11.59 7.46 -12.82
CA VAL A 171 -12.34 7.22 -14.03
C VAL A 171 -12.91 8.55 -14.51
N LYS A 172 -12.74 8.84 -15.79
CA LYS A 172 -13.30 10.02 -16.46
C LYS A 172 -13.75 9.65 -17.85
N ASN A 173 -15.01 9.91 -18.17
CA ASN A 173 -15.64 9.52 -19.44
C ASN A 173 -15.52 8.01 -19.73
N GLY A 174 -15.59 7.18 -18.68
CA GLY A 174 -15.47 5.72 -18.78
C GLY A 174 -14.03 5.20 -18.99
N GLU A 175 -13.02 6.05 -19.05
CA GLU A 175 -11.62 5.67 -19.17
C GLU A 175 -10.94 5.66 -17.80
N ILE A 176 -10.06 4.67 -17.58
CA ILE A 176 -9.32 4.50 -16.31
C ILE A 176 -7.95 5.17 -16.43
N PHE A 177 -7.60 5.93 -15.41
CA PHE A 177 -6.32 6.62 -15.32
C PHE A 177 -5.61 6.36 -13.99
N THR A 178 -4.29 6.47 -14.02
CA THR A 178 -3.43 6.58 -12.83
C THR A 178 -2.20 7.43 -13.15
N ARG A 179 -1.54 7.97 -12.13
CA ARG A 179 -0.30 8.73 -12.33
C ARG A 179 0.82 7.80 -12.80
N LYS A 180 1.62 8.25 -13.79
CA LYS A 180 2.70 7.44 -14.39
C LYS A 180 3.89 7.26 -13.45
N GLY A 181 4.39 8.34 -12.89
CA GLY A 181 5.61 8.40 -12.06
C GLY A 181 5.43 9.32 -10.86
N ASP A 182 6.50 9.52 -10.10
CA ASP A 182 6.52 10.29 -8.85
C ASP A 182 5.57 9.73 -7.79
N VAL A 183 5.31 8.43 -7.83
CA VAL A 183 4.47 7.65 -6.91
C VAL A 183 5.09 6.28 -6.70
N LEU A 184 4.76 5.63 -5.59
CA LEU A 184 5.23 4.27 -5.36
C LEU A 184 4.77 3.34 -6.51
N PRO A 185 5.68 2.53 -7.09
CA PRO A 185 5.30 1.47 -8.02
C PRO A 185 4.62 0.34 -7.24
N GLY A 186 3.35 0.57 -6.85
CA GLY A 186 2.56 -0.35 -6.03
C GLY A 186 2.33 -1.68 -6.74
N ILE A 187 2.44 -2.80 -6.01
CA ILE A 187 2.23 -4.12 -6.60
C ILE A 187 0.76 -4.27 -7.04
N THR A 188 -0.19 -3.93 -6.19
CA THR A 188 -1.61 -3.92 -6.56
C THR A 188 -1.89 -2.99 -7.73
N ARG A 189 -1.27 -1.79 -7.75
CA ARG A 189 -1.37 -0.86 -8.90
C ARG A 189 -0.88 -1.52 -10.18
N GLN A 190 0.28 -2.16 -10.17
CA GLN A 190 0.84 -2.83 -11.34
C GLN A 190 -0.03 -4.00 -11.80
N THR A 191 -0.57 -4.79 -10.86
CA THR A 191 -1.51 -5.87 -11.15
C THR A 191 -2.73 -5.35 -11.91
N LEU A 192 -3.31 -4.22 -11.50
CA LEU A 192 -4.43 -3.60 -12.21
C LEU A 192 -4.03 -3.12 -13.61
N ILE A 193 -2.89 -2.44 -13.74
CA ILE A 193 -2.41 -1.93 -15.04
C ILE A 193 -2.22 -3.10 -16.04
N THR A 194 -1.70 -4.23 -15.56
CA THR A 194 -1.39 -5.38 -16.42
C THR A 194 -2.63 -6.22 -16.76
N ASN A 195 -3.53 -6.42 -15.80
CA ASN A 195 -4.60 -7.43 -15.92
C ASN A 195 -6.00 -6.83 -16.13
N SER A 196 -6.16 -5.52 -16.05
CA SER A 196 -7.45 -4.88 -16.29
C SER A 196 -7.96 -5.17 -17.71
N PRO A 197 -9.25 -5.57 -17.87
CA PRO A 197 -9.85 -5.76 -19.20
C PRO A 197 -10.04 -4.42 -19.95
N VAL A 198 -10.00 -3.31 -19.23
CA VAL A 198 -10.03 -1.96 -19.78
C VAL A 198 -8.63 -1.35 -19.65
N THR A 199 -8.14 -0.75 -20.72
CA THR A 199 -6.82 -0.12 -20.73
C THR A 199 -6.73 0.95 -19.64
N VAL A 200 -5.67 0.87 -18.83
CA VAL A 200 -5.34 1.91 -17.86
C VAL A 200 -4.38 2.89 -18.51
N SER A 201 -4.82 4.11 -18.65
CA SER A 201 -4.05 5.23 -19.19
C SER A 201 -3.26 5.95 -18.09
N PHE A 202 -2.18 6.62 -18.49
CA PHE A 202 -1.43 7.47 -17.57
C PHE A 202 -1.82 8.93 -17.74
N GLY A 203 -2.09 9.59 -16.61
CA GLY A 203 -2.50 10.99 -16.60
C GLY A 203 -1.98 11.75 -15.39
N LYS A 204 -2.30 13.01 -15.34
CA LYS A 204 -2.17 13.88 -14.17
C LYS A 204 -3.57 14.33 -13.78
N LEU A 205 -3.86 14.33 -12.50
CA LEU A 205 -5.13 14.80 -11.94
C LEU A 205 -4.84 15.98 -11.03
N ASN A 206 -5.67 17.02 -11.10
CA ASN A 206 -5.67 18.12 -10.13
C ASN A 206 -6.88 17.98 -9.20
N GLN A 207 -6.72 18.32 -7.92
CA GLN A 207 -7.81 18.24 -6.95
C GLN A 207 -9.07 19.04 -7.32
N ASN A 208 -8.91 20.09 -8.15
CA ASN A 208 -10.03 20.89 -8.65
C ASN A 208 -10.90 20.14 -9.68
N GLU A 209 -10.45 18.97 -10.15
CA GLU A 209 -11.16 18.14 -11.11
C GLU A 209 -12.01 17.05 -10.44
N PHE A 210 -11.92 16.86 -9.13
CA PHE A 210 -12.61 15.75 -8.44
C PHE A 210 -14.11 15.71 -8.71
N GLU A 211 -14.78 16.85 -8.76
CA GLU A 211 -16.23 16.93 -9.04
C GLU A 211 -16.60 16.50 -10.46
N SER A 212 -15.63 16.46 -11.40
CA SER A 212 -15.84 16.04 -12.79
C SER A 212 -15.48 14.57 -13.05
N LEU A 213 -15.09 13.82 -12.02
CA LEU A 213 -14.75 12.42 -12.15
C LEU A 213 -16.01 11.55 -12.09
N ASP A 214 -16.02 10.48 -12.88
CA ASP A 214 -17.05 9.45 -12.78
C ASP A 214 -16.82 8.60 -11.52
N GLU A 215 -15.57 8.17 -11.28
CA GLU A 215 -15.17 7.34 -10.15
C GLU A 215 -13.77 7.70 -9.66
N LEU A 216 -13.51 7.44 -8.39
CA LEU A 216 -12.19 7.52 -7.76
C LEU A 216 -11.99 6.28 -6.89
N PHE A 217 -10.80 5.70 -6.91
CA PHE A 217 -10.48 4.57 -6.04
C PHE A 217 -9.00 4.52 -5.69
N LEU A 218 -8.69 3.83 -4.62
CA LEU A 218 -7.33 3.59 -4.20
C LEU A 218 -6.97 2.10 -4.25
N THR A 219 -5.66 1.84 -4.29
CA THR A 219 -5.14 0.47 -4.27
C THR A 219 -3.99 0.31 -3.30
N ASN A 220 -3.98 -0.78 -2.54
CA ASN A 220 -2.85 -1.21 -1.73
C ASN A 220 -2.86 -2.73 -1.52
N SER A 221 -1.74 -3.28 -1.07
CA SER A 221 -1.58 -4.74 -0.90
C SER A 221 -2.42 -5.34 0.23
N GLY A 222 -2.88 -4.55 1.20
CA GLY A 222 -3.72 -5.03 2.29
C GLY A 222 -5.18 -5.14 1.88
N SER A 223 -5.79 -4.04 1.46
CA SER A 223 -7.23 -3.95 1.14
C SER A 223 -7.57 -4.12 -0.34
N GLY A 224 -6.58 -4.17 -1.23
CA GLY A 224 -6.84 -4.30 -2.66
C GLY A 224 -7.39 -3.02 -3.28
N VAL A 225 -8.52 -3.11 -3.96
CA VAL A 225 -9.24 -2.00 -4.60
C VAL A 225 -10.31 -1.48 -3.66
N VAL A 226 -10.24 -0.21 -3.28
CA VAL A 226 -11.20 0.44 -2.36
C VAL A 226 -11.79 1.68 -3.03
N PRO A 227 -13.12 1.75 -3.19
CA PRO A 227 -13.78 2.92 -3.77
C PRO A 227 -13.64 4.15 -2.87
N ILE A 228 -13.36 5.30 -3.47
CA ILE A 228 -13.43 6.61 -2.80
C ILE A 228 -14.70 7.30 -3.30
N ILE A 229 -15.63 7.53 -2.41
CA ILE A 229 -16.92 8.16 -2.73
C ILE A 229 -16.98 9.63 -2.33
N LYS A 230 -15.97 10.11 -1.58
CA LYS A 230 -15.96 11.46 -1.04
C LYS A 230 -14.53 11.95 -0.80
N VAL A 231 -14.23 13.15 -1.24
CA VAL A 231 -12.97 13.86 -0.96
C VAL A 231 -13.27 15.24 -0.39
N ASN A 232 -12.66 15.61 0.73
CA ASN A 232 -12.87 16.92 1.40
C ASN A 232 -14.34 17.30 1.56
N SER A 233 -15.20 16.32 1.86
CA SER A 233 -16.68 16.50 1.96
C SER A 233 -17.43 16.64 0.63
N ALA A 234 -16.78 16.78 -0.52
CA ALA A 234 -17.44 16.73 -1.82
C ALA A 234 -17.60 15.28 -2.31
N PRO A 235 -18.76 14.89 -2.86
CA PRO A 235 -18.95 13.58 -3.42
C PRO A 235 -18.11 13.40 -4.70
N ILE A 236 -17.75 12.15 -5.00
CA ILE A 236 -17.20 11.73 -6.29
C ILE A 236 -18.34 11.05 -7.07
N GLY A 237 -18.54 11.44 -8.32
CA GLY A 237 -19.65 10.95 -9.12
C GLY A 237 -20.99 11.22 -8.43
N ASP A 238 -21.77 10.18 -8.25
CA ASP A 238 -23.05 10.22 -7.52
C ASP A 238 -22.93 9.95 -6.01
N GLY A 239 -21.70 9.82 -5.50
CA GLY A 239 -21.43 9.52 -4.08
C GLY A 239 -21.53 8.03 -3.74
N ASN A 240 -21.57 7.16 -4.74
CA ASN A 240 -21.57 5.70 -4.60
C ASN A 240 -20.36 5.07 -5.31
N PRO A 241 -19.99 3.82 -4.95
CA PRO A 241 -18.96 3.09 -5.70
C PRO A 241 -19.37 2.85 -7.15
N GLY A 242 -18.59 3.37 -8.09
CA GLY A 242 -18.92 3.24 -9.50
C GLY A 242 -18.70 1.83 -10.09
N PRO A 243 -19.32 1.53 -11.24
CA PRO A 243 -19.35 0.18 -11.82
C PRO A 243 -17.97 -0.33 -12.22
N ILE A 244 -17.07 0.51 -12.71
CA ILE A 244 -15.71 0.12 -13.10
C ILE A 244 -14.90 -0.28 -11.86
N THR A 245 -14.97 0.51 -10.79
CA THR A 245 -14.32 0.17 -9.51
C THR A 245 -14.85 -1.13 -8.94
N GLN A 246 -16.17 -1.37 -8.99
CA GLN A 246 -16.78 -2.62 -8.52
C GLN A 246 -16.31 -3.84 -9.34
N GLN A 247 -16.22 -3.69 -10.66
CA GLN A 247 -15.69 -4.72 -11.54
C GLN A 247 -14.23 -5.03 -11.21
N LEU A 248 -13.37 -4.01 -11.11
CA LEU A 248 -11.95 -4.19 -10.78
C LEU A 248 -11.75 -4.80 -9.39
N LYS A 249 -12.57 -4.42 -8.41
CA LYS A 249 -12.58 -5.04 -7.07
C LYS A 249 -12.87 -6.54 -7.14
N THR A 250 -13.83 -6.94 -7.97
CA THR A 250 -14.19 -8.35 -8.16
C THR A 250 -13.07 -9.11 -8.85
N LEU A 251 -12.55 -8.59 -9.95
CA LEU A 251 -11.44 -9.19 -10.69
C LEU A 251 -10.17 -9.30 -9.84
N TYR A 252 -9.86 -8.29 -9.03
CA TYR A 252 -8.71 -8.34 -8.13
C TYR A 252 -8.81 -9.49 -7.12
N LYS A 253 -10.00 -9.78 -6.60
CA LYS A 253 -10.22 -10.95 -5.72
C LYS A 253 -9.99 -12.28 -6.46
N GLU A 254 -10.30 -12.35 -7.74
CA GLU A 254 -10.02 -13.52 -8.58
C GLU A 254 -8.51 -13.65 -8.84
N TRP A 255 -7.82 -12.55 -9.17
CA TRP A 255 -6.38 -12.58 -9.37
C TRP A 255 -5.64 -13.00 -8.09
N LEU A 256 -6.07 -12.53 -6.92
CA LEU A 256 -5.51 -12.98 -5.64
C LEU A 256 -5.60 -14.51 -5.47
N LYS A 257 -6.70 -15.13 -5.88
CA LYS A 257 -6.88 -16.59 -5.79
C LYS A 257 -6.02 -17.35 -6.79
N ASN A 258 -5.74 -16.76 -7.95
CA ASN A 258 -4.92 -17.40 -8.99
C ASN A 258 -3.42 -17.34 -8.67
N GLU A 259 -2.99 -16.49 -7.74
CA GLU A 259 -1.60 -16.38 -7.27
C GLU A 259 -1.22 -17.46 -6.24
N ILE A 260 -2.20 -18.18 -5.70
CA ILE A 260 -2.02 -19.24 -4.70
C ILE A 260 -2.34 -20.60 -5.32
#